data_090f7ac311ba1b5d6b312208e1b860f9
#
_entry.id   090f7ac311ba1b5d6b312208e1b860f9
#
_cell.length_a   1.000
_cell.length_b   1.000
_cell.length_c   1.000
_cell.angle_alpha   90.00
_cell.angle_beta   90.00
_cell.angle_gamma   90.00
#
_symmetry.space_group_name_H-M   'P 1'
#
loop_
_entity.id
_entity.type
_entity.pdbx_description
1 polymer ?
#
loop_
_entity_poly.entity_id
_entity_poly.type
_entity_poly.pdbx_seq_one_letter_code
_entity_poly.pdbx_strand_id
1 'polypeptide(L)'
;MNIIICGAGKVGFSISKQLSAQGHSITVIDQSSEDIKKINETQDVKGVVGRATFPSVLENAGAANTDMIIAVTKNDETNMIICQLAHSLFSINKKIARIRSKEFLDGRWSKLYNKSNLPIDVIISPEVEVAKSLFRKLEAPGTLDNVPFAKDKIKVLEIAVNKNCPAIDIPLKNLTLKFPDFKANILGAVRKDKFIFLKKNDKLLE
;
A
#
# COMPACT_ATOMS: atom_id res chain seq x y z
N MET A 1 -8.96 -2.29 14.65
CA MET A 1 -7.84 -1.42 15.09
C MET A 1 -8.33 0.02 15.09
N ASN A 2 -7.80 0.82 16.01
CA ASN A 2 -8.02 2.26 16.05
C ASN A 2 -6.88 2.97 15.29
N ILE A 3 -7.20 3.71 14.25
CA ILE A 3 -6.21 4.31 13.35
C ILE A 3 -6.47 5.81 13.22
N ILE A 4 -5.42 6.62 13.42
CA ILE A 4 -5.45 8.04 13.12
C ILE A 4 -4.76 8.30 11.78
N ILE A 5 -5.42 9.03 10.89
CA ILE A 5 -4.87 9.48 9.61
C ILE A 5 -4.74 11.01 9.66
N CYS A 6 -3.52 11.51 9.48
CA CYS A 6 -3.23 12.95 9.46
C CYS A 6 -3.05 13.42 8.03
N GLY A 7 -4.02 14.19 7.55
CA GLY A 7 -4.14 14.65 6.18
C GLY A 7 -5.37 14.09 5.48
N ALA A 8 -6.35 14.94 5.13
CA ALA A 8 -7.60 14.61 4.45
C ALA A 8 -7.55 14.78 2.91
N GLY A 9 -6.38 15.08 2.35
CA GLY A 9 -6.18 15.18 0.91
C GLY A 9 -6.40 13.85 0.18
N LYS A 10 -6.17 13.80 -1.14
CA LYS A 10 -6.46 12.62 -1.98
C LYS A 10 -5.95 11.29 -1.40
N VAL A 11 -4.73 11.28 -0.84
CA VAL A 11 -4.12 10.06 -0.28
C VAL A 11 -4.84 9.65 1.01
N GLY A 12 -5.01 10.57 1.96
CA GLY A 12 -5.68 10.28 3.22
C GLY A 12 -7.15 9.89 3.02
N PHE A 13 -7.86 10.56 2.12
CA PHE A 13 -9.23 10.23 1.73
C PHE A 13 -9.35 8.79 1.19
N SER A 14 -8.41 8.38 0.33
CA SER A 14 -8.40 7.02 -0.24
C SER A 14 -8.10 5.96 0.81
N ILE A 15 -7.10 6.22 1.68
CA ILE A 15 -6.71 5.30 2.75
C ILE A 15 -7.84 5.15 3.77
N SER A 16 -8.45 6.26 4.21
CA SER A 16 -9.55 6.22 5.19
C SER A 16 -10.74 5.43 4.67
N LYS A 17 -11.12 5.64 3.39
CA LYS A 17 -12.19 4.89 2.73
C LYS A 17 -11.92 3.39 2.70
N GLN A 18 -10.71 3.00 2.36
CA GLN A 18 -10.35 1.59 2.26
C GLN A 18 -10.30 0.90 3.63
N LEU A 19 -9.71 1.57 4.63
CA LEU A 19 -9.56 0.99 5.96
C LEU A 19 -10.89 0.95 6.73
N SER A 20 -11.77 1.97 6.58
CA SER A 20 -13.11 1.93 7.18
C SER A 20 -13.95 0.80 6.59
N ALA A 21 -13.87 0.57 5.27
CA ALA A 21 -14.55 -0.55 4.62
C ALA A 21 -14.06 -1.94 5.10
N GLN A 22 -12.85 -2.02 5.68
CA GLN A 22 -12.30 -3.21 6.32
C GLN A 22 -12.70 -3.37 7.79
N GLY A 23 -13.55 -2.49 8.33
CA GLY A 23 -14.04 -2.55 9.70
C GLY A 23 -13.09 -1.97 10.74
N HIS A 24 -12.16 -1.08 10.34
CA HIS A 24 -11.30 -0.37 11.28
C HIS A 24 -11.97 0.93 11.75
N SER A 25 -11.72 1.30 13.01
CA SER A 25 -12.15 2.59 13.57
C SER A 25 -11.16 3.67 13.14
N ILE A 26 -11.60 4.61 12.32
CA ILE A 26 -10.75 5.62 11.69
C ILE A 26 -11.08 7.01 12.22
N THR A 27 -10.05 7.76 12.63
CA THR A 27 -10.11 9.20 12.87
C THR A 27 -9.23 9.92 11.86
N VAL A 28 -9.77 10.93 11.16
CA VAL A 28 -9.01 11.73 10.19
C VAL A 28 -8.84 13.14 10.73
N ILE A 29 -7.60 13.65 10.71
CA ILE A 29 -7.26 15.01 11.15
C ILE A 29 -6.80 15.83 9.95
N ASP A 30 -7.38 16.99 9.73
CA ASP A 30 -6.90 17.99 8.76
C ASP A 30 -7.24 19.41 9.21
N GLN A 31 -6.49 20.38 8.70
CA GLN A 31 -6.76 21.80 8.92
C GLN A 31 -7.94 22.32 8.09
N SER A 32 -8.22 21.67 6.97
CA SER A 32 -9.31 21.99 6.07
C SER A 32 -10.64 21.46 6.61
N SER A 33 -11.48 22.36 7.08
CA SER A 33 -12.85 22.03 7.51
C SER A 33 -13.69 21.47 6.37
N GLU A 34 -13.44 21.90 5.13
CA GLU A 34 -14.13 21.43 3.92
C GLU A 34 -13.78 19.95 3.63
N ASP A 35 -12.48 19.60 3.67
CA ASP A 35 -12.03 18.23 3.44
C ASP A 35 -12.56 17.30 4.54
N ILE A 36 -12.56 17.75 5.79
CA ILE A 36 -13.11 16.98 6.93
C ILE A 36 -14.62 16.79 6.77
N LYS A 37 -15.35 17.82 6.39
CA LYS A 37 -16.80 17.73 6.13
C LYS A 37 -17.08 16.69 5.04
N LYS A 38 -16.36 16.77 3.92
CA LYS A 38 -16.49 15.79 2.82
C LYS A 38 -16.23 14.35 3.26
N ILE A 39 -15.23 14.13 4.10
CA ILE A 39 -14.92 12.81 4.63
C ILE A 39 -16.07 12.29 5.52
N ASN A 40 -16.56 13.10 6.46
CA ASN A 40 -17.66 12.73 7.34
C ASN A 40 -18.97 12.42 6.59
N GLU A 41 -19.21 13.10 5.47
CA GLU A 41 -20.42 12.89 4.65
C GLU A 41 -20.34 11.63 3.76
N THR A 42 -19.14 11.18 3.44
CA THR A 42 -18.93 10.13 2.43
C THR A 42 -18.37 8.81 2.97
N GLN A 43 -17.91 8.81 4.23
CA GLN A 43 -17.23 7.66 4.84
C GLN A 43 -17.67 7.49 6.30
N ASP A 44 -17.65 6.25 6.77
CA ASP A 44 -17.87 5.94 8.19
C ASP A 44 -16.56 6.14 8.98
N VAL A 45 -16.23 7.40 9.26
CA VAL A 45 -15.02 7.82 9.96
C VAL A 45 -15.29 9.05 10.82
N LYS A 46 -14.48 9.26 11.85
CA LYS A 46 -14.50 10.47 12.68
C LYS A 46 -13.55 11.53 12.09
N GLY A 47 -14.06 12.68 11.69
CA GLY A 47 -13.25 13.82 11.27
C GLY A 47 -12.95 14.78 12.42
N VAL A 48 -11.71 15.26 12.49
CA VAL A 48 -11.25 16.27 13.47
C VAL A 48 -10.57 17.40 12.70
N VAL A 49 -11.09 18.61 12.83
CA VAL A 49 -10.48 19.82 12.24
C VAL A 49 -9.37 20.32 13.16
N GLY A 50 -8.15 20.40 12.64
CA GLY A 50 -7.01 20.88 13.41
C GLY A 50 -5.66 20.55 12.80
N ARG A 51 -4.61 21.06 13.42
CA ARG A 51 -3.21 20.77 13.04
C ARG A 51 -2.73 19.54 13.81
N ALA A 52 -2.47 18.44 13.11
CA ALA A 52 -1.99 17.20 13.72
C ALA A 52 -0.59 17.31 14.38
N THR A 53 0.12 18.43 14.20
CA THR A 53 1.36 18.75 14.93
C THR A 53 1.09 19.37 16.30
N PHE A 54 -0.16 19.60 16.68
CA PHE A 54 -0.50 20.06 18.03
C PHE A 54 -0.90 18.87 18.90
N PRO A 55 -0.21 18.64 20.05
CA PRO A 55 -0.50 17.52 20.93
C PRO A 55 -1.97 17.44 21.37
N SER A 56 -2.59 18.57 21.67
CA SER A 56 -4.01 18.63 22.05
C SER A 56 -4.97 18.14 20.96
N VAL A 57 -4.63 18.37 19.68
CA VAL A 57 -5.43 17.88 18.55
C VAL A 57 -5.30 16.36 18.41
N LEU A 58 -4.10 15.81 18.60
CA LEU A 58 -3.89 14.36 18.63
C LEU A 58 -4.62 13.71 19.81
N GLU A 59 -4.56 14.31 20.98
CA GLU A 59 -5.28 13.85 22.18
C GLU A 59 -6.79 13.81 21.93
N ASN A 60 -7.38 14.91 21.43
CA ASN A 60 -8.81 15.00 21.06
C ASN A 60 -9.22 14.01 19.98
N ALA A 61 -8.30 13.61 19.11
CA ALA A 61 -8.49 12.58 18.10
C ALA A 61 -8.46 11.16 18.69
N GLY A 62 -8.09 10.98 19.94
CA GLY A 62 -8.01 9.70 20.62
C GLY A 62 -6.66 8.99 20.53
N ALA A 63 -5.56 9.75 20.41
CA ALA A 63 -4.21 9.21 20.22
C ALA A 63 -3.78 8.24 21.34
N ALA A 64 -4.26 8.43 22.58
CA ALA A 64 -3.95 7.55 23.71
C ALA A 64 -4.43 6.09 23.53
N ASN A 65 -5.47 5.87 22.72
CA ASN A 65 -6.05 4.55 22.44
C ASN A 65 -5.85 4.12 20.98
N THR A 66 -4.85 4.68 20.31
CA THR A 66 -4.60 4.47 18.88
C THR A 66 -3.52 3.40 18.67
N ASP A 67 -3.82 2.41 17.81
CA ASP A 67 -2.88 1.34 17.45
C ASP A 67 -1.88 1.81 16.39
N MET A 68 -2.32 2.67 15.45
CA MET A 68 -1.54 3.11 14.31
C MET A 68 -1.82 4.56 13.95
N ILE A 69 -0.77 5.30 13.59
CA ILE A 69 -0.89 6.63 12.99
C ILE A 69 -0.30 6.64 11.58
N ILE A 70 -1.01 7.31 10.65
CA ILE A 70 -0.64 7.44 9.25
C ILE A 70 -0.56 8.93 8.91
N ALA A 71 0.65 9.47 8.81
CA ALA A 71 0.90 10.87 8.49
C ALA A 71 1.10 11.04 6.98
N VAL A 72 0.10 11.64 6.29
CA VAL A 72 0.06 11.80 4.83
C VAL A 72 -0.30 13.22 4.42
N THR A 73 0.15 14.19 5.20
CA THR A 73 -0.01 15.62 4.87
C THR A 73 0.82 16.01 3.64
N LYS A 74 0.76 17.27 3.25
CA LYS A 74 1.52 17.77 2.08
C LYS A 74 3.03 17.91 2.35
N ASN A 75 3.46 18.01 3.61
CA ASN A 75 4.83 18.32 3.99
C ASN A 75 5.48 17.14 4.71
N ASP A 76 6.65 16.74 4.24
CA ASP A 76 7.42 15.61 4.80
C ASP A 76 7.81 15.87 6.25
N GLU A 77 8.30 17.07 6.57
CA GLU A 77 8.68 17.48 7.93
C GLU A 77 7.49 17.42 8.89
N THR A 78 6.32 17.87 8.43
CA THR A 78 5.07 17.77 9.20
C THR A 78 4.76 16.30 9.52
N ASN A 79 4.90 15.40 8.55
CA ASN A 79 4.65 13.97 8.73
C ASN A 79 5.65 13.34 9.72
N MET A 80 6.92 13.76 9.67
CA MET A 80 7.95 13.33 10.61
C MET A 80 7.63 13.78 12.04
N ILE A 81 7.26 15.06 12.23
CA ILE A 81 6.90 15.60 13.55
C ILE A 81 5.66 14.90 14.12
N ILE A 82 4.65 14.62 13.30
CA ILE A 82 3.46 13.87 13.75
C ILE A 82 3.86 12.49 14.29
N CYS A 83 4.72 11.76 13.59
CA CYS A 83 5.21 10.46 14.04
C CYS A 83 6.04 10.57 15.34
N GLN A 84 6.85 11.63 15.46
CA GLN A 84 7.61 11.90 16.69
C GLN A 84 6.69 12.14 17.88
N LEU A 85 5.68 13.00 17.74
CA LEU A 85 4.69 13.27 18.79
C LEU A 85 3.90 12.02 19.17
N ALA A 86 3.47 11.25 18.17
CA ALA A 86 2.76 10.00 18.36
C ALA A 86 3.57 8.98 19.17
N HIS A 87 4.88 8.94 18.96
CA HIS A 87 5.79 8.09 19.72
C HIS A 87 6.01 8.62 21.14
N SER A 88 6.41 9.88 21.26
CA SER A 88 6.92 10.44 22.52
C SER A 88 5.83 10.73 23.54
N LEU A 89 4.63 11.10 23.10
CA LEU A 89 3.53 11.51 23.99
C LEU A 89 2.47 10.43 24.17
N PHE A 90 2.24 9.61 23.15
CA PHE A 90 1.12 8.66 23.14
C PHE A 90 1.54 7.20 22.99
N SER A 91 2.85 6.93 22.82
CA SER A 91 3.41 5.57 22.69
C SER A 91 2.74 4.73 21.61
N ILE A 92 2.28 5.35 20.52
CA ILE A 92 1.61 4.65 19.42
C ILE A 92 2.58 3.65 18.78
N ASN A 93 2.18 2.39 18.70
CA ASN A 93 3.05 1.30 18.28
C ASN A 93 3.48 1.41 16.81
N LYS A 94 2.54 1.68 15.89
CA LYS A 94 2.80 1.71 14.45
C LYS A 94 2.68 3.13 13.91
N LYS A 95 3.77 3.63 13.32
CA LYS A 95 3.84 4.98 12.75
C LYS A 95 4.26 4.91 11.29
N ILE A 96 3.40 5.41 10.41
CA ILE A 96 3.59 5.43 8.97
C ILE A 96 3.66 6.89 8.53
N ALA A 97 4.69 7.25 7.77
CA ALA A 97 4.85 8.59 7.25
C ALA A 97 5.00 8.58 5.72
N ARG A 98 4.31 9.50 5.06
CA ARG A 98 4.59 9.85 3.68
C ARG A 98 5.80 10.76 3.63
N ILE A 99 6.83 10.34 2.88
CA ILE A 99 8.04 11.11 2.61
C ILE A 99 8.33 11.04 1.11
N ARG A 100 8.44 12.21 0.46
CA ARG A 100 8.61 12.34 -0.98
C ARG A 100 9.99 12.83 -1.39
N SER A 101 10.59 13.65 -0.52
CA SER A 101 11.90 14.22 -0.82
C SER A 101 12.97 13.13 -0.90
N LYS A 102 13.67 13.08 -2.03
CA LYS A 102 14.81 12.17 -2.24
C LYS A 102 15.93 12.42 -1.23
N GLU A 103 16.08 13.65 -0.75
CA GLU A 103 17.04 14.00 0.30
C GLU A 103 16.81 13.16 1.55
N PHE A 104 15.58 13.06 2.02
CA PHE A 104 15.23 12.26 3.20
C PHE A 104 15.25 10.75 2.94
N LEU A 105 15.11 10.31 1.70
CA LEU A 105 15.09 8.89 1.32
C LEU A 105 16.48 8.34 0.96
N ASP A 106 17.51 9.17 0.96
CA ASP A 106 18.89 8.75 0.66
C ASP A 106 19.38 7.76 1.73
N GLY A 107 19.90 6.63 1.28
CA GLY A 107 20.40 5.56 2.15
C GLY A 107 21.47 6.00 3.15
N ARG A 108 22.21 7.09 2.86
CA ARG A 108 23.20 7.69 3.78
C ARG A 108 22.55 8.14 5.10
N TRP A 109 21.29 8.55 5.05
CA TRP A 109 20.50 9.03 6.19
C TRP A 109 19.60 7.97 6.81
N SER A 110 19.73 6.71 6.42
CA SER A 110 18.89 5.59 6.91
C SER A 110 18.89 5.46 8.44
N LYS A 111 19.98 5.85 9.10
CA LYS A 111 20.10 5.90 10.56
C LYS A 111 19.16 6.93 11.22
N LEU A 112 18.59 7.86 10.45
CA LEU A 112 17.61 8.81 10.96
C LEU A 112 16.33 8.10 11.40
N TYR A 113 15.90 7.07 10.66
CA TYR A 113 14.64 6.37 10.86
C TYR A 113 14.79 5.19 11.80
N ASN A 114 14.80 5.47 13.09
CA ASN A 114 14.81 4.47 14.15
C ASN A 114 14.09 5.00 15.39
N LYS A 115 13.82 4.11 16.38
CA LYS A 115 13.07 4.47 17.58
C LYS A 115 13.74 5.55 18.46
N SER A 116 15.05 5.69 18.39
CA SER A 116 15.81 6.65 19.20
C SER A 116 15.91 8.03 18.56
N ASN A 117 15.82 8.12 17.23
CA ASN A 117 15.94 9.38 16.51
C ASN A 117 14.57 9.82 16.00
N LEU A 118 14.14 9.31 14.84
CA LEU A 118 12.86 9.62 14.22
C LEU A 118 12.05 8.32 14.09
N PRO A 119 11.07 8.07 14.97
CA PRO A 119 10.41 6.78 15.12
C PRO A 119 9.34 6.56 14.05
N ILE A 120 9.76 6.37 12.81
CA ILE A 120 8.90 6.01 11.69
C ILE A 120 9.14 4.53 11.36
N ASP A 121 8.10 3.71 11.48
CA ASP A 121 8.19 2.28 11.24
C ASP A 121 8.07 1.93 9.75
N VAL A 122 7.30 2.75 9.00
CA VAL A 122 7.13 2.57 7.55
C VAL A 122 7.11 3.92 6.87
N ILE A 123 7.96 4.07 5.87
CA ILE A 123 7.96 5.22 4.97
C ILE A 123 7.22 4.83 3.69
N ILE A 124 6.27 5.66 3.28
CA ILE A 124 5.59 5.53 1.99
C ILE A 124 5.97 6.71 1.09
N SER A 125 6.34 6.40 -0.14
CA SER A 125 6.53 7.38 -1.21
C SER A 125 5.70 6.92 -2.41
N PRO A 126 4.47 7.42 -2.56
CA PRO A 126 3.57 7.00 -3.64
C PRO A 126 4.20 7.15 -5.03
N GLU A 127 5.00 8.19 -5.22
CA GLU A 127 5.70 8.47 -6.46
C GLU A 127 6.71 7.37 -6.81
N VAL A 128 7.46 6.91 -5.82
CA VAL A 128 8.44 5.81 -5.97
C VAL A 128 7.71 4.48 -6.23
N GLU A 129 6.63 4.21 -5.52
CA GLU A 129 5.88 2.97 -5.70
C GLU A 129 5.17 2.91 -7.07
N VAL A 130 4.63 4.03 -7.54
CA VAL A 130 4.08 4.12 -8.91
C VAL A 130 5.18 3.90 -9.95
N ALA A 131 6.34 4.54 -9.79
CA ALA A 131 7.47 4.34 -10.71
C ALA A 131 7.94 2.88 -10.73
N LYS A 132 8.06 2.23 -9.59
CA LYS A 132 8.39 0.79 -9.50
C LYS A 132 7.33 -0.09 -10.16
N SER A 133 6.04 0.24 -9.98
CA SER A 133 4.94 -0.50 -10.59
C SER A 133 4.98 -0.40 -12.11
N LEU A 134 5.20 0.81 -12.65
CA LEU A 134 5.36 1.02 -14.09
C LEU A 134 6.59 0.29 -14.63
N PHE A 135 7.72 0.38 -13.94
CA PHE A 135 8.93 -0.32 -14.33
C PHE A 135 8.72 -1.84 -14.42
N ARG A 136 8.06 -2.44 -13.43
CA ARG A 136 7.72 -3.87 -13.45
C ARG A 136 6.86 -4.26 -14.65
N LYS A 137 5.92 -3.41 -15.06
CA LYS A 137 5.11 -3.65 -16.27
C LYS A 137 5.95 -3.59 -17.55
N LEU A 138 6.96 -2.73 -17.59
CA LEU A 138 7.88 -2.65 -18.71
C LEU A 138 8.86 -3.84 -18.77
N GLU A 139 9.27 -4.38 -17.60
CA GLU A 139 10.13 -5.58 -17.54
C GLU A 139 9.42 -6.86 -18.03
N ALA A 140 8.11 -6.92 -17.92
CA ALA A 140 7.32 -8.09 -18.33
C ALA A 140 6.18 -7.67 -19.27
N PRO A 141 6.49 -7.26 -20.50
CA PRO A 141 5.49 -6.84 -21.48
C PRO A 141 4.53 -7.98 -21.78
N GLY A 142 3.24 -7.66 -21.87
CA GLY A 142 2.19 -8.66 -22.11
C GLY A 142 1.62 -9.32 -20.84
N THR A 143 2.14 -8.99 -19.65
CA THR A 143 1.51 -9.40 -18.40
C THR A 143 0.43 -8.40 -17.96
N LEU A 144 -0.63 -8.90 -17.34
CA LEU A 144 -1.65 -8.08 -16.68
C LEU A 144 -1.11 -7.51 -15.38
N ASP A 145 -0.42 -8.35 -14.59
CA ASP A 145 0.22 -7.97 -13.36
C ASP A 145 1.55 -8.71 -13.14
N ASN A 146 2.42 -8.11 -12.33
CA ASN A 146 3.74 -8.63 -11.97
C ASN A 146 4.01 -8.32 -10.49
N VAL A 147 3.81 -9.32 -9.63
CA VAL A 147 3.95 -9.18 -8.18
C VAL A 147 5.25 -9.82 -7.71
N PRO A 148 6.18 -9.02 -7.16
CA PRO A 148 7.43 -9.53 -6.62
C PRO A 148 7.25 -10.13 -5.22
N PHE A 149 7.95 -11.21 -4.94
CA PHE A 149 8.05 -11.83 -3.63
C PHE A 149 9.52 -12.03 -3.23
N ALA A 150 9.77 -12.20 -1.92
CA ALA A 150 11.09 -12.50 -1.37
C ALA A 150 12.18 -11.53 -1.86
N LYS A 151 11.92 -10.20 -1.84
CA LYS A 151 12.85 -9.16 -2.31
C LYS A 151 13.23 -9.34 -3.80
N ASP A 152 12.24 -9.49 -4.64
CA ASP A 152 12.36 -9.69 -6.11
C ASP A 152 13.03 -11.02 -6.55
N LYS A 153 13.25 -11.96 -5.64
CA LYS A 153 13.81 -13.28 -5.99
C LYS A 153 12.79 -14.20 -6.67
N ILE A 154 11.50 -13.97 -6.42
CA ILE A 154 10.38 -14.72 -7.02
C ILE A 154 9.42 -13.69 -7.61
N LYS A 155 8.93 -13.96 -8.82
CA LYS A 155 7.90 -13.13 -9.48
C LYS A 155 6.66 -13.98 -9.74
N VAL A 156 5.48 -13.47 -9.40
CA VAL A 156 4.20 -14.03 -9.81
C VAL A 156 3.65 -13.15 -10.91
N LEU A 157 3.43 -13.72 -12.07
CA LEU A 157 2.96 -13.03 -13.26
C LEU A 157 1.52 -13.44 -13.56
N GLU A 158 0.67 -12.47 -13.84
CA GLU A 158 -0.66 -12.69 -14.38
C GLU A 158 -0.63 -12.42 -15.88
N ILE A 159 -1.06 -13.41 -16.69
CA ILE A 159 -1.02 -13.36 -18.15
C ILE A 159 -2.41 -13.60 -18.68
N ALA A 160 -2.88 -12.74 -19.58
CA ALA A 160 -4.13 -12.99 -20.31
C ALA A 160 -3.94 -14.12 -21.31
N VAL A 161 -4.78 -15.16 -21.22
CA VAL A 161 -4.85 -16.22 -22.20
C VAL A 161 -5.96 -15.86 -23.19
N ASN A 162 -5.58 -15.60 -24.43
CA ASN A 162 -6.49 -15.30 -25.54
C ASN A 162 -6.25 -16.27 -26.70
N LYS A 163 -7.04 -16.20 -27.75
CA LYS A 163 -6.96 -17.08 -28.93
C LYS A 163 -5.57 -17.15 -29.57
N ASN A 164 -4.76 -16.10 -29.42
CA ASN A 164 -3.42 -16.03 -29.99
C ASN A 164 -2.34 -16.56 -29.02
N CYS A 165 -2.71 -17.02 -27.84
CA CYS A 165 -1.75 -17.54 -26.87
C CYS A 165 -1.18 -18.88 -27.39
N PRO A 166 0.14 -19.00 -27.62
CA PRO A 166 0.74 -20.23 -28.14
C PRO A 166 0.63 -21.44 -27.22
N ALA A 167 0.25 -21.23 -25.95
CA ALA A 167 0.05 -22.28 -24.95
C ALA A 167 -1.42 -22.72 -24.82
N ILE A 168 -2.35 -22.15 -25.60
CA ILE A 168 -3.77 -22.52 -25.54
C ILE A 168 -3.95 -23.99 -25.96
N ASP A 169 -4.92 -24.68 -25.37
CA ASP A 169 -5.26 -26.08 -25.60
C ASP A 169 -4.14 -27.11 -25.35
N ILE A 170 -3.00 -26.68 -24.82
CA ILE A 170 -1.92 -27.59 -24.46
C ILE A 170 -2.09 -28.05 -23.03
N PRO A 171 -2.09 -29.36 -22.73
CA PRO A 171 -2.04 -29.85 -21.36
C PRO A 171 -0.79 -29.32 -20.63
N LEU A 172 -0.94 -28.88 -19.39
CA LEU A 172 0.14 -28.24 -18.63
C LEU A 172 1.40 -29.12 -18.55
N LYS A 173 1.24 -30.43 -18.44
CA LYS A 173 2.35 -31.40 -18.46
C LYS A 173 3.21 -31.36 -19.73
N ASN A 174 2.65 -30.87 -20.84
CA ASN A 174 3.34 -30.83 -22.14
C ASN A 174 3.94 -29.44 -22.45
N LEU A 175 3.70 -28.44 -21.60
CA LEU A 175 4.21 -27.09 -21.82
C LEU A 175 5.74 -27.03 -21.84
N THR A 176 6.41 -27.70 -20.92
CA THR A 176 7.89 -27.74 -20.88
C THR A 176 8.49 -28.50 -22.06
N LEU A 177 7.77 -29.47 -22.61
CA LEU A 177 8.20 -30.17 -23.84
C LEU A 177 8.10 -29.28 -25.07
N LYS A 178 7.02 -28.48 -25.16
CA LYS A 178 6.78 -27.58 -26.29
C LYS A 178 7.57 -26.28 -26.20
N PHE A 179 7.83 -25.84 -24.98
CA PHE A 179 8.57 -24.60 -24.69
C PHE A 179 9.71 -24.93 -23.67
N PRO A 180 10.85 -25.46 -24.14
CA PRO A 180 11.95 -25.88 -23.24
C PRO A 180 12.51 -24.75 -22.36
N ASP A 181 12.47 -23.51 -22.85
CA ASP A 181 12.93 -22.33 -22.12
C ASP A 181 11.92 -21.81 -21.09
N PHE A 182 10.74 -22.42 -21.00
CA PHE A 182 9.70 -22.01 -20.06
C PHE A 182 10.05 -22.50 -18.65
N LYS A 183 10.67 -21.62 -17.86
CA LYS A 183 11.12 -21.87 -16.48
C LYS A 183 10.13 -21.27 -15.46
N ALA A 184 8.86 -21.64 -15.55
CA ALA A 184 7.83 -21.16 -14.63
C ALA A 184 6.89 -22.27 -14.19
N ASN A 185 6.30 -22.12 -13.01
CA ASN A 185 5.23 -23.00 -12.53
C ASN A 185 3.90 -22.27 -12.64
N ILE A 186 2.92 -22.92 -13.26
CA ILE A 186 1.56 -22.38 -13.31
C ILE A 186 0.84 -22.75 -12.02
N LEU A 187 0.45 -21.74 -11.26
CA LEU A 187 -0.23 -21.89 -9.96
C LEU A 187 -1.73 -22.13 -10.13
N GLY A 188 -2.35 -21.48 -11.10
CA GLY A 188 -3.78 -21.58 -11.34
C GLY A 188 -4.23 -20.65 -12.46
N ALA A 189 -5.52 -20.52 -12.64
CA ALA A 189 -6.14 -19.59 -13.56
C ALA A 189 -7.31 -18.86 -12.89
N VAL A 190 -7.57 -17.62 -13.33
CA VAL A 190 -8.78 -16.88 -12.96
C VAL A 190 -9.76 -16.97 -14.13
N ARG A 191 -10.98 -17.47 -13.86
CA ARG A 191 -12.08 -17.55 -14.84
C ARG A 191 -13.34 -17.01 -14.20
N LYS A 192 -14.00 -16.05 -14.84
CA LYS A 192 -15.25 -15.45 -14.31
C LYS A 192 -15.07 -15.01 -12.85
N ASP A 193 -13.99 -14.30 -12.54
CA ASP A 193 -13.59 -13.80 -11.21
C ASP A 193 -13.38 -14.87 -10.13
N LYS A 194 -13.23 -16.14 -10.53
CA LYS A 194 -12.93 -17.24 -9.61
C LYS A 194 -11.55 -17.81 -9.89
N PHE A 195 -10.76 -17.94 -8.82
CA PHE A 195 -9.47 -18.63 -8.90
C PHE A 195 -9.66 -20.16 -8.94
N ILE A 196 -8.99 -20.81 -9.86
CA ILE A 196 -9.04 -22.27 -10.08
C ILE A 196 -7.62 -22.80 -10.00
N PHE A 197 -7.39 -23.78 -9.11
CA PHE A 197 -6.14 -24.54 -9.12
C PHE A 197 -6.11 -25.48 -10.29
N LEU A 198 -5.05 -25.40 -11.11
CA LEU A 198 -4.90 -26.23 -12.30
C LEU A 198 -4.10 -27.51 -11.99
N LYS A 199 -4.53 -28.62 -12.57
CA LYS A 199 -3.88 -29.92 -12.49
C LYS A 199 -3.02 -30.17 -13.73
N LYS A 200 -2.08 -31.10 -13.67
CA LYS A 200 -1.14 -31.41 -14.78
C LYS A 200 -1.81 -31.71 -16.12
N ASN A 201 -3.01 -32.27 -16.11
CA ASN A 201 -3.74 -32.62 -17.33
C ASN A 201 -4.69 -31.52 -17.82
N ASP A 202 -4.87 -30.45 -17.03
CA ASP A 202 -5.73 -29.33 -17.44
C ASP A 202 -5.08 -28.57 -18.59
N LYS A 203 -5.91 -27.94 -19.40
CA LYS A 203 -5.50 -27.08 -20.50
C LYS A 203 -5.78 -25.63 -20.18
N LEU A 204 -4.96 -24.73 -20.69
CA LEU A 204 -5.29 -23.32 -20.74
C LEU A 204 -6.37 -23.12 -21.82
N LEU A 205 -7.47 -22.51 -21.44
CA LEU A 205 -8.59 -22.15 -22.30
C LEU A 205 -8.72 -20.63 -22.33
N GLU A 206 -9.32 -20.13 -23.41
CA GLU A 206 -9.65 -18.70 -23.53
C GLU A 206 -10.56 -18.22 -22.41
#